data_013051df3d99cc204c83e8d49c826e4d
#
_entry.id   013051df3d99cc204c83e8d49c826e4d
#
_cell.length_a   1.000
_cell.length_b   1.000
_cell.length_c   1.000
_cell.angle_alpha   90.00
_cell.angle_beta   90.00
_cell.angle_gamma   90.00
#
_symmetry.space_group_name_H-M   'P 1'
#
loop_
_entity.id
_entity.type
_entity.pdbx_description
1 polymer ?
#
loop_
_entity_poly.entity_id
_entity_poly.type
_entity_poly.pdbx_seq_one_letter_code
_entity_poly.pdbx_strand_id
1 'polypeptide(L)'
;MFTATEHTANSQALLNLFRTVQLEQDQYDDMFKLDINQSTGEFFYDAWQLKPEYENTEVARVLEQLGPVGQAKIVSIPPGQCYLAHSDVEDRYHVTLQSDQCHVMDLSNQQQYPCVADNRVYHMDTARLHTVVNAGYLPRIQLVVRQLLTRHKLINPV
;
A
#
# COMPACT_ATOMS: atom_id res chain seq x y z
N MET A 1 8.12 -12.69 3.94
CA MET A 1 6.82 -12.17 3.47
C MET A 1 6.75 -10.65 3.49
N PHE A 2 7.05 -9.99 4.60
CA PHE A 2 6.97 -8.53 4.78
C PHE A 2 8.33 -8.02 5.25
N THR A 3 9.08 -7.42 4.32
CA THR A 3 10.51 -7.16 4.50
C THR A 3 10.85 -5.72 4.15
N ALA A 4 11.62 -5.04 5.01
CA ALA A 4 12.11 -3.70 4.72
C ALA A 4 13.02 -3.72 3.49
N THR A 5 12.84 -2.74 2.61
CA THR A 5 13.69 -2.50 1.44
C THR A 5 14.74 -1.42 1.75
N GLU A 6 15.58 -1.11 0.78
CA GLU A 6 16.48 0.04 0.82
C GLU A 6 15.78 1.39 0.57
N HIS A 7 14.55 1.35 0.05
CA HIS A 7 13.78 2.55 -0.28
C HIS A 7 13.21 3.20 0.98
N THR A 8 13.11 4.51 0.93
CA THR A 8 12.63 5.34 2.04
C THR A 8 11.39 6.14 1.65
N ALA A 9 10.64 6.54 2.67
CA ALA A 9 9.48 7.41 2.51
C ALA A 9 9.37 8.30 3.76
N ASN A 10 8.84 9.50 3.59
CA ASN A 10 8.46 10.34 4.71
C ASN A 10 7.01 10.04 5.09
N SER A 11 6.82 9.17 6.07
CA SER A 11 5.49 8.72 6.51
C SER A 11 4.62 9.89 6.96
N GLN A 12 5.18 10.87 7.66
CA GLN A 12 4.43 12.03 8.13
C GLN A 12 3.96 12.92 6.97
N ALA A 13 4.80 13.14 5.95
CA ALA A 13 4.42 13.91 4.77
C ALA A 13 3.30 13.23 3.98
N LEU A 14 3.36 11.92 3.84
CA LEU A 14 2.29 11.12 3.21
C LEU A 14 0.99 11.15 4.02
N LEU A 15 1.08 11.07 5.34
CA LEU A 15 -0.08 11.18 6.22
C LEU A 15 -0.74 12.55 6.11
N ASN A 16 0.06 13.62 6.09
CA ASN A 16 -0.43 14.99 5.91
C ASN A 16 -1.15 15.16 4.56
N LEU A 17 -0.59 14.62 3.50
CA LEU A 17 -1.23 14.61 2.17
C LEU A 17 -2.59 13.92 2.23
N PHE A 18 -2.65 12.73 2.79
CA PHE A 18 -3.89 11.96 2.93
C PHE A 18 -4.94 12.73 3.73
N ARG A 19 -4.58 13.31 4.86
CA ARG A 19 -5.48 14.09 5.72
C ARG A 19 -5.96 15.35 5.04
N THR A 20 -5.12 16.04 4.29
CA THR A 20 -5.48 17.24 3.52
C THR A 20 -6.53 16.92 2.47
N VAL A 21 -6.33 15.87 1.68
CA VAL A 21 -7.30 15.45 0.66
C VAL A 21 -8.59 14.96 1.30
N GLN A 22 -8.50 14.22 2.41
CA GLN A 22 -9.66 13.77 3.15
C GLN A 22 -10.55 14.95 3.61
N LEU A 23 -9.93 16.01 4.12
CA LEU A 23 -10.62 17.24 4.53
C LEU A 23 -11.22 18.00 3.34
N GLU A 24 -10.46 18.15 2.25
CA GLU A 24 -10.93 18.85 1.04
C GLU A 24 -12.13 18.16 0.39
N GLN A 25 -12.20 16.84 0.47
CA GLN A 25 -13.29 16.03 -0.06
C GLN A 25 -14.41 15.79 0.95
N ASP A 26 -14.32 16.35 2.15
CA ASP A 26 -15.27 16.17 3.25
C ASP A 26 -15.53 14.68 3.57
N GLN A 27 -14.45 13.88 3.52
CA GLN A 27 -14.47 12.43 3.71
C GLN A 27 -13.88 12.08 5.09
N TYR A 28 -14.75 11.82 6.05
CA TYR A 28 -14.35 11.48 7.42
C TYR A 28 -14.51 9.98 7.73
N ASP A 29 -14.83 9.19 6.71
CA ASP A 29 -14.97 7.76 6.84
C ASP A 29 -13.60 7.10 7.05
N ASP A 30 -13.50 6.23 8.06
CA ASP A 30 -12.32 5.43 8.33
C ASP A 30 -11.98 4.43 7.21
N MET A 31 -12.88 4.23 6.26
CA MET A 31 -12.69 3.40 5.06
C MET A 31 -12.26 4.22 3.83
N PHE A 32 -11.98 5.51 3.98
CA PHE A 32 -11.58 6.36 2.86
C PHE A 32 -10.34 5.82 2.15
N LYS A 33 -10.42 5.79 0.83
CA LYS A 33 -9.32 5.36 -0.05
C LYS A 33 -8.96 6.49 -0.99
N LEU A 34 -7.66 6.75 -1.12
CA LEU A 34 -7.13 7.78 -1.99
C LEU A 34 -6.35 7.14 -3.13
N ASP A 35 -6.88 7.20 -4.34
CA ASP A 35 -6.20 6.75 -5.55
C ASP A 35 -5.14 7.76 -5.96
N ILE A 36 -3.89 7.30 -6.09
CA ILE A 36 -2.72 8.14 -6.38
C ILE A 36 -2.43 8.20 -7.87
N ASN A 37 -2.65 7.11 -8.58
CA ASN A 37 -2.37 6.99 -10.00
C ASN A 37 -3.56 6.43 -10.76
N GLN A 38 -3.46 6.41 -12.07
CA GLN A 38 -4.51 5.91 -12.97
C GLN A 38 -3.91 5.02 -14.05
N SER A 39 -4.71 4.08 -14.54
CA SER A 39 -4.31 3.21 -15.64
C SER A 39 -4.08 4.02 -16.91
N THR A 40 -3.01 3.70 -17.63
CA THR A 40 -2.66 4.33 -18.92
C THR A 40 -3.14 3.53 -20.13
N GLY A 41 -3.59 2.30 -19.93
CA GLY A 41 -3.93 1.39 -21.00
C GLY A 41 -5.08 0.46 -20.70
N GLU A 42 -5.37 -0.41 -21.64
CA GLU A 42 -6.41 -1.42 -21.53
C GLU A 42 -5.97 -2.62 -20.70
N PHE A 43 -4.68 -2.73 -20.41
CA PHE A 43 -4.07 -3.88 -19.78
C PHE A 43 -3.53 -3.55 -18.40
N PHE A 44 -3.83 -4.37 -17.43
CA PHE A 44 -3.40 -4.20 -16.04
C PHE A 44 -1.89 -4.45 -15.82
N TYR A 45 -1.16 -4.92 -16.83
CA TYR A 45 0.29 -4.99 -16.82
C TYR A 45 0.97 -3.72 -17.36
N ASP A 46 0.21 -2.76 -17.87
CA ASP A 46 0.77 -1.46 -18.25
C ASP A 46 1.08 -0.63 -17.00
N ALA A 47 2.15 0.15 -17.07
CA ALA A 47 2.50 1.05 -15.99
C ALA A 47 1.39 2.07 -15.78
N TRP A 48 1.08 2.34 -14.51
CA TRP A 48 0.10 3.34 -14.13
C TRP A 48 0.75 4.72 -14.10
N GLN A 49 0.01 5.73 -14.43
CA GLN A 49 0.46 7.11 -14.47
C GLN A 49 0.04 7.85 -13.20
N LEU A 50 0.99 8.55 -12.58
CA LEU A 50 0.71 9.43 -11.45
C LEU A 50 -0.34 10.47 -11.84
N LYS A 51 -1.32 10.71 -10.98
CA LYS A 51 -2.28 11.80 -11.20
C LYS A 51 -1.57 13.15 -11.07
N PRO A 52 -1.91 14.15 -11.93
CA PRO A 52 -1.22 15.43 -11.96
C PRO A 52 -1.20 16.19 -10.62
N GLU A 53 -2.25 16.05 -9.82
CA GLU A 53 -2.36 16.70 -8.51
C GLU A 53 -1.33 16.21 -7.48
N TYR A 54 -0.68 15.07 -7.72
CA TYR A 54 0.34 14.51 -6.83
C TYR A 54 1.77 14.71 -7.33
N GLU A 55 1.94 15.37 -8.47
CA GLU A 55 3.26 15.78 -8.95
C GLU A 55 3.95 16.68 -7.90
N ASN A 56 5.26 16.52 -7.73
CA ASN A 56 6.07 17.26 -6.76
C ASN A 56 5.69 17.03 -5.28
N THR A 57 4.98 15.95 -4.98
CA THR A 57 4.68 15.51 -3.61
C THR A 57 5.58 14.37 -3.17
N GLU A 58 5.54 14.03 -1.88
CA GLU A 58 6.27 12.88 -1.35
C GLU A 58 5.85 11.56 -2.00
N VAL A 59 4.58 11.41 -2.38
CA VAL A 59 4.12 10.20 -3.05
C VAL A 59 4.78 10.03 -4.42
N ALA A 60 4.97 11.13 -5.16
CA ALA A 60 5.69 11.10 -6.43
C ALA A 60 7.14 10.62 -6.23
N ARG A 61 7.82 11.13 -5.20
CA ARG A 61 9.18 10.74 -4.86
C ARG A 61 9.28 9.24 -4.54
N VAL A 62 8.34 8.72 -3.78
CA VAL A 62 8.31 7.28 -3.43
C VAL A 62 8.10 6.43 -4.68
N LEU A 63 7.15 6.77 -5.53
CA LEU A 63 6.89 6.01 -6.76
C LEU A 63 8.06 6.06 -7.72
N GLU A 64 8.78 7.19 -7.80
CA GLU A 64 9.97 7.32 -8.63
C GLU A 64 11.09 6.35 -8.20
N GLN A 65 11.29 6.17 -6.89
CA GLN A 65 12.24 5.18 -6.38
C GLN A 65 11.89 3.75 -6.80
N LEU A 66 10.61 3.43 -6.82
CA LEU A 66 10.12 2.07 -7.14
C LEU A 66 10.19 1.76 -8.64
N GLY A 67 10.28 2.79 -9.49
CA GLY A 67 10.24 2.62 -10.94
C GLY A 67 8.81 2.36 -11.45
N PRO A 68 8.65 1.71 -12.62
CA PRO A 68 7.34 1.39 -13.16
C PRO A 68 6.55 0.49 -12.22
N VAL A 69 5.35 0.94 -11.84
CA VAL A 69 4.48 0.23 -10.90
C VAL A 69 3.04 0.15 -11.42
N GLY A 70 2.27 -0.72 -10.83
CA GLY A 70 0.82 -0.78 -11.02
C GLY A 70 0.08 0.22 -10.14
N GLN A 71 -1.13 -0.12 -9.76
CA GLN A 71 -1.97 0.76 -8.93
C GLN A 71 -1.32 1.14 -7.61
N ALA A 72 -1.37 2.43 -7.30
CA ALA A 72 -0.96 2.98 -6.01
C ALA A 72 -2.14 3.70 -5.34
N LYS A 73 -2.34 3.45 -4.06
CA LYS A 73 -3.40 4.06 -3.27
C LYS A 73 -3.02 4.17 -1.80
N ILE A 74 -3.57 5.16 -1.12
CA ILE A 74 -3.51 5.23 0.35
C ILE A 74 -4.84 4.70 0.88
N VAL A 75 -4.76 3.74 1.79
CA VAL A 75 -5.92 3.03 2.34
C VAL A 75 -5.88 3.02 3.86
N SER A 76 -7.06 2.93 4.44
CA SER A 76 -7.25 2.86 5.89
C SER A 76 -7.96 1.55 6.27
N ILE A 77 -7.57 0.98 7.40
CA ILE A 77 -8.32 -0.09 8.07
C ILE A 77 -8.74 0.44 9.45
N PRO A 78 -10.04 0.50 9.73
CA PRO A 78 -10.53 0.92 11.04
C PRO A 78 -10.03 0.03 12.17
N PRO A 79 -10.03 0.52 13.43
CA PRO A 79 -9.75 -0.28 14.60
C PRO A 79 -10.65 -1.52 14.69
N GLY A 80 -10.08 -2.64 15.12
CA GLY A 80 -10.82 -3.88 15.33
C GLY A 80 -11.23 -4.61 14.07
N GLN A 81 -10.69 -4.24 12.90
CA GLN A 81 -11.01 -4.86 11.62
C GLN A 81 -9.82 -5.59 11.00
N CYS A 82 -10.13 -6.51 10.12
CA CYS A 82 -9.15 -7.26 9.33
C CYS A 82 -9.67 -7.47 7.91
N TYR A 83 -8.77 -7.79 6.99
CA TYR A 83 -9.15 -8.28 5.67
C TYR A 83 -9.49 -9.77 5.71
N LEU A 84 -10.25 -10.23 4.74
CA LEU A 84 -10.37 -11.66 4.50
C LEU A 84 -9.01 -12.24 4.12
N ALA A 85 -8.74 -13.46 4.58
CA ALA A 85 -7.54 -14.18 4.20
C ALA A 85 -7.54 -14.44 2.68
N HIS A 86 -6.46 -14.04 2.01
CA HIS A 86 -6.33 -14.17 0.56
C HIS A 86 -4.86 -14.25 0.14
N SER A 87 -4.63 -14.51 -1.13
CA SER A 87 -3.35 -14.34 -1.81
C SER A 87 -3.57 -13.50 -3.07
N ASP A 88 -2.52 -12.81 -3.52
CA ASP A 88 -2.55 -11.98 -4.72
C ASP A 88 -1.56 -12.50 -5.77
N VAL A 89 -1.74 -12.08 -7.00
CA VAL A 89 -0.86 -12.47 -8.11
C VAL A 89 0.42 -11.60 -8.14
N GLU A 90 0.28 -10.31 -7.84
CA GLU A 90 1.38 -9.36 -7.82
C GLU A 90 1.81 -9.03 -6.40
N ASP A 91 3.12 -8.96 -6.17
CA ASP A 91 3.67 -8.45 -4.92
C ASP A 91 3.34 -6.97 -4.73
N ARG A 92 3.48 -6.51 -3.51
CA ARG A 92 3.14 -5.12 -3.15
C ARG A 92 4.24 -4.46 -2.35
N TYR A 93 4.33 -3.15 -2.49
CA TYR A 93 5.09 -2.29 -1.60
C TYR A 93 4.15 -1.58 -0.63
N HIS A 94 4.58 -1.44 0.59
CA HIS A 94 3.82 -0.81 1.68
C HIS A 94 4.65 0.25 2.39
N VAL A 95 4.04 1.40 2.64
CA VAL A 95 4.56 2.40 3.57
C VAL A 95 3.50 2.64 4.63
N THR A 96 3.80 2.35 5.88
CA THR A 96 2.90 2.64 6.99
C THR A 96 2.98 4.12 7.35
N LEU A 97 1.85 4.80 7.33
CA LEU A 97 1.72 6.23 7.65
C LEU A 97 1.25 6.43 9.09
N GLN A 98 0.35 5.59 9.53
CA GLN A 98 -0.17 5.56 10.89
C GLN A 98 -0.52 4.12 11.26
N SER A 99 -0.08 3.69 12.43
CA SER A 99 -0.42 2.39 12.99
C SER A 99 -0.24 2.41 14.49
N ASP A 100 -1.08 1.69 15.19
CA ASP A 100 -0.95 1.43 16.61
C ASP A 100 -0.59 -0.05 16.83
N GLN A 101 -1.53 -0.97 16.63
CA GLN A 101 -1.30 -2.41 16.77
C GLN A 101 -1.83 -3.16 15.55
N CYS A 102 -1.28 -2.84 14.40
CA CYS A 102 -1.62 -3.50 13.15
C CYS A 102 -0.51 -4.45 12.71
N HIS A 103 -0.89 -5.61 12.23
CA HIS A 103 0.05 -6.64 11.78
C HIS A 103 -0.39 -7.22 10.43
N VAL A 104 0.59 -7.50 9.60
CA VAL A 104 0.46 -8.43 8.48
C VAL A 104 0.62 -9.84 9.03
N MET A 105 -0.32 -10.72 8.72
CA MET A 105 -0.32 -12.11 9.17
C MET A 105 -0.02 -13.04 8.00
N ASP A 106 1.11 -13.73 8.03
CA ASP A 106 1.39 -14.85 7.13
C ASP A 106 0.75 -16.11 7.71
N LEU A 107 -0.38 -16.49 7.14
CA LEU A 107 -1.16 -17.63 7.64
C LEU A 107 -0.53 -18.97 7.23
N SER A 108 0.30 -18.99 6.21
CA SER A 108 1.02 -20.20 5.79
C SER A 108 2.11 -20.60 6.77
N ASN A 109 2.79 -19.63 7.36
CA ASN A 109 3.90 -19.85 8.28
C ASN A 109 3.56 -19.51 9.74
N GLN A 110 2.34 -19.06 10.01
CA GLN A 110 1.91 -18.61 11.35
C GLN A 110 2.81 -17.50 11.92
N GLN A 111 3.23 -16.58 11.07
CA GLN A 111 4.06 -15.43 11.44
C GLN A 111 3.29 -14.13 11.34
N GLN A 112 3.66 -13.17 12.17
CA GLN A 112 3.11 -11.83 12.15
C GLN A 112 4.21 -10.78 12.04
N TYR A 113 3.93 -9.73 11.29
CA TYR A 113 4.85 -8.64 11.02
C TYR A 113 4.17 -7.31 11.38
N PRO A 114 4.74 -6.53 12.32
CA PRO A 114 4.14 -5.26 12.70
C PRO A 114 4.18 -4.24 11.56
N CYS A 115 3.11 -3.50 11.39
CA CYS A 115 3.07 -2.32 10.54
C CYS A 115 3.57 -1.12 11.33
N VAL A 116 4.75 -0.62 11.00
CA VAL A 116 5.39 0.49 11.74
C VAL A 116 5.62 1.67 10.82
N ALA A 117 5.25 2.88 11.29
CA ALA A 117 5.52 4.13 10.59
C ALA A 117 6.97 4.57 10.87
N ASP A 118 7.93 3.94 10.20
CA ASP A 118 9.36 4.07 10.42
C ASP A 118 10.12 4.67 9.22
N ASN A 119 9.39 5.31 8.30
CA ASN A 119 9.94 5.93 7.09
C ASN A 119 10.60 4.95 6.11
N ARG A 120 10.18 3.69 6.13
CA ARG A 120 10.67 2.65 5.22
C ARG A 120 9.59 2.16 4.29
N VAL A 121 10.03 1.74 3.11
CA VAL A 121 9.20 1.00 2.18
C VAL A 121 9.43 -0.50 2.42
N TYR A 122 8.36 -1.23 2.63
CA TYR A 122 8.37 -2.67 2.81
C TYR A 122 7.90 -3.37 1.54
N HIS A 123 8.55 -4.47 1.21
CA HIS A 123 8.10 -5.40 0.18
C HIS A 123 7.28 -6.50 0.82
N MET A 124 6.15 -6.83 0.21
CA MET A 124 5.26 -7.89 0.63
C MET A 124 5.11 -8.94 -0.46
N ASP A 125 5.57 -10.15 -0.17
CA ASP A 125 5.27 -11.35 -0.96
C ASP A 125 3.81 -11.74 -0.70
N THR A 126 2.95 -11.48 -1.66
CA THR A 126 1.50 -11.66 -1.56
C THR A 126 1.00 -13.00 -2.10
N ALA A 127 1.88 -13.82 -2.69
CA ALA A 127 1.53 -15.15 -3.17
C ALA A 127 1.13 -16.10 -2.02
N ARG A 128 1.59 -15.81 -0.80
CA ARG A 128 1.24 -16.54 0.40
C ARG A 128 -0.11 -16.14 0.94
N LEU A 129 -0.83 -17.08 1.53
CA LEU A 129 -2.09 -16.79 2.21
C LEU A 129 -1.85 -15.84 3.38
N HIS A 130 -2.47 -14.68 3.33
CA HIS A 130 -2.25 -13.61 4.30
C HIS A 130 -3.52 -12.83 4.61
N THR A 131 -3.45 -12.08 5.69
CA THR A 131 -4.41 -11.04 6.05
C THR A 131 -3.70 -9.89 6.76
N VAL A 132 -4.41 -8.80 6.99
CA VAL A 132 -3.95 -7.68 7.80
C VAL A 132 -4.96 -7.43 8.89
N VAL A 133 -4.49 -7.36 10.14
CA VAL A 133 -5.34 -7.21 11.33
C VAL A 133 -4.97 -5.91 12.04
N ASN A 134 -5.95 -5.03 12.23
CA ASN A 134 -5.80 -3.85 13.08
C ASN A 134 -6.44 -4.10 14.45
N ALA A 135 -5.62 -4.46 15.41
CA ALA A 135 -6.03 -4.68 16.80
C ALA A 135 -5.84 -3.44 17.69
N GLY A 136 -5.44 -2.31 17.10
CA GLY A 136 -5.21 -1.06 17.82
C GLY A 136 -6.44 -0.19 17.96
N TYR A 137 -6.22 1.03 18.46
CA TYR A 137 -7.26 2.05 18.69
C TYR A 137 -7.31 3.10 17.58
N LEU A 138 -6.28 3.16 16.73
CA LEU A 138 -6.22 4.11 15.61
C LEU A 138 -6.46 3.39 14.28
N PRO A 139 -7.05 4.08 13.30
CA PRO A 139 -7.04 3.56 11.93
C PRO A 139 -5.62 3.29 11.45
N ARG A 140 -5.37 2.14 10.85
CA ARG A 140 -4.12 1.89 10.15
C ARG A 140 -4.19 2.54 8.77
N ILE A 141 -3.26 3.42 8.47
CA ILE A 141 -3.19 4.13 7.18
C ILE A 141 -1.89 3.73 6.49
N GLN A 142 -2.00 3.29 5.24
CA GLN A 142 -0.85 2.85 4.45
C GLN A 142 -0.94 3.30 3.00
N LEU A 143 0.20 3.68 2.44
CA LEU A 143 0.40 3.69 1.00
C LEU A 143 0.67 2.24 0.55
N VAL A 144 -0.13 1.76 -0.39
CA VAL A 144 -0.01 0.43 -0.98
C VAL A 144 0.24 0.60 -2.48
N VAL A 145 1.32 0.01 -2.96
CA VAL A 145 1.71 0.08 -4.38
C VAL A 145 1.85 -1.33 -4.92
N ARG A 146 1.08 -1.65 -5.96
CA ARG A 146 1.19 -2.95 -6.64
C ARG A 146 2.43 -2.95 -7.53
N GLN A 147 3.16 -4.05 -7.51
CA GLN A 147 4.16 -4.29 -8.55
C GLN A 147 3.49 -4.39 -9.91
N LEU A 148 4.23 -3.98 -10.95
CA LEU A 148 3.76 -4.15 -12.31
C LEU A 148 3.72 -5.63 -12.65
N LEU A 149 2.56 -6.11 -13.12
CA LEU A 149 2.44 -7.46 -13.65
C LEU A 149 3.16 -7.54 -15.00
N THR A 150 4.09 -8.47 -15.12
CA THR A 150 4.73 -8.77 -16.39
C THR A 150 3.93 -9.84 -17.15
N ARG A 151 4.01 -9.86 -18.48
CA ARG A 151 3.39 -10.93 -19.28
C ARG A 151 3.81 -12.32 -18.81
N HIS A 152 5.05 -12.46 -18.38
CA HIS A 152 5.56 -13.73 -17.85
C HIS A 152 4.79 -14.20 -16.60
N LYS A 153 4.51 -13.31 -15.66
CA LYS A 153 3.72 -13.63 -14.46
C LYS A 153 2.26 -13.96 -14.78
N LEU A 154 1.71 -13.40 -15.87
CA LEU A 154 0.35 -13.71 -16.31
C LEU A 154 0.23 -15.10 -16.94
N ILE A 155 1.26 -15.54 -17.64
CA ILE A 155 1.29 -16.85 -18.34
C ILE A 155 1.74 -17.95 -17.36
N ASN A 156 2.64 -17.63 -16.45
CA ASN A 156 3.19 -18.53 -15.44
C ASN A 156 3.01 -17.92 -14.04
N PRO A 157 1.83 -18.06 -13.42
CA PRO A 157 1.49 -17.39 -12.17
C PRO A 157 2.17 -17.95 -10.91
N VAL A 158 3.20 -18.73 -11.04
CA VAL A 158 3.97 -19.27 -9.90
C VAL A 158 5.32 -18.59 -9.79
#